data_f588207d33fd9d05c88745065443ad0f
#
_entry.id   f588207d33fd9d05c88745065443ad0f
#
_cell.length_a   1.000
_cell.length_b   1.000
_cell.length_c   1.000
_cell.angle_alpha   90.00
_cell.angle_beta   90.00
_cell.angle_gamma   90.00
#
_symmetry.space_group_name_H-M   'P 1'
#
loop_
_entity.id
_entity.type
_entity.pdbx_description
1 polymer ?
#
loop_
_entity_poly.entity_id
_entity_poly.type
_entity_poly.pdbx_seq_one_letter_code
_entity_poly.pdbx_strand_id
1 'polypeptide(L)'
;LYVIGVFTAFTLAQAGMVRYWLRTRRPGWRWSAVLNGVGAATTLVVTVIVIATKFLAGAWMVIVAIPVLILLFYGVRRHYRAVARRLRAKAHAVLARREVDNTVLLYVERLDAATREALWYARTVSDGSFRAVHVPFPGSDPGIGPRFFRWTDGDPRLEILSAEEEEPLDAMLEYVWGFPKGDSSFVTVVVPELFRKPSLLAALRRPTFRLKLGLLREPDVAITDVPRLSAEGDDFVEP
;
A
#
# COMPACT_ATOMS: atom_id res chain seq x y z
N LEU A 1 -40.77 -4.17 5.68
CA LEU A 1 -39.53 -3.49 5.18
C LEU A 1 -39.07 -4.00 3.83
N TYR A 2 -39.09 -5.34 3.60
CA TYR A 2 -38.68 -5.96 2.32
C TYR A 2 -39.43 -5.38 1.11
N VAL A 3 -40.73 -5.24 1.22
CA VAL A 3 -41.60 -4.73 0.13
C VAL A 3 -41.18 -3.33 -0.34
N ILE A 4 -40.81 -2.43 0.59
CA ILE A 4 -40.35 -1.06 0.26
C ILE A 4 -39.09 -1.13 -0.58
N GLY A 5 -38.13 -1.97 -0.18
CA GLY A 5 -36.88 -2.16 -0.94
C GLY A 5 -37.13 -2.66 -2.37
N VAL A 6 -37.99 -3.65 -2.53
CA VAL A 6 -38.33 -4.24 -3.83
C VAL A 6 -38.99 -3.20 -4.75
N PHE A 7 -40.03 -2.51 -4.29
CA PHE A 7 -40.70 -1.51 -5.13
C PHE A 7 -39.83 -0.30 -5.44
N THR A 8 -38.99 0.12 -4.50
CA THR A 8 -38.01 1.17 -4.76
C THR A 8 -37.03 0.74 -5.85
N ALA A 9 -36.52 -0.51 -5.79
CA ALA A 9 -35.60 -1.03 -6.81
C ALA A 9 -36.28 -1.10 -8.19
N PHE A 10 -37.52 -1.56 -8.27
CA PHE A 10 -38.27 -1.56 -9.53
C PHE A 10 -38.52 -0.15 -10.07
N THR A 11 -38.90 0.79 -9.22
CA THR A 11 -39.11 2.17 -9.62
C THR A 11 -37.82 2.76 -10.21
N LEU A 12 -36.68 2.57 -9.54
CA LEU A 12 -35.37 3.04 -10.02
C LEU A 12 -34.93 2.35 -11.31
N ALA A 13 -35.16 1.05 -11.45
CA ALA A 13 -34.86 0.31 -12.68
C ALA A 13 -35.67 0.83 -13.87
N GLN A 14 -36.97 1.01 -13.70
CA GLN A 14 -37.85 1.55 -14.74
C GLN A 14 -37.52 2.98 -15.09
N ALA A 15 -37.26 3.85 -14.12
CA ALA A 15 -36.79 5.21 -14.33
C ALA A 15 -35.43 5.27 -15.06
N GLY A 16 -34.52 4.36 -14.71
CA GLY A 16 -33.25 4.17 -15.40
C GLY A 16 -33.42 3.83 -16.88
N MET A 17 -34.37 2.91 -17.19
CA MET A 17 -34.68 2.53 -18.55
C MET A 17 -35.34 3.69 -19.35
N VAL A 18 -36.23 4.47 -18.74
CA VAL A 18 -36.76 5.70 -19.36
C VAL A 18 -35.60 6.63 -19.75
N ARG A 19 -34.69 6.91 -18.82
CA ARG A 19 -33.52 7.75 -19.09
C ARG A 19 -32.63 7.18 -20.21
N TYR A 20 -32.42 5.89 -20.22
CA TYR A 20 -31.66 5.20 -21.27
C TYR A 20 -32.30 5.43 -22.65
N TRP A 21 -33.61 5.16 -22.80
CA TRP A 21 -34.32 5.34 -24.06
C TRP A 21 -34.36 6.78 -24.54
N LEU A 22 -34.55 7.75 -23.65
CA LEU A 22 -34.48 9.18 -23.95
C LEU A 22 -33.10 9.61 -24.47
N ARG A 23 -32.03 8.99 -24.00
CA ARG A 23 -30.65 9.33 -24.43
C ARG A 23 -30.26 8.63 -25.74
N THR A 24 -30.63 7.37 -25.89
CA THR A 24 -30.15 6.53 -27.01
C THR A 24 -30.97 6.71 -28.27
N ARG A 25 -32.27 7.04 -28.15
CA ARG A 25 -33.22 7.35 -29.24
C ARG A 25 -33.22 6.35 -30.39
N ARG A 26 -33.03 5.06 -30.12
CA ARG A 26 -33.12 3.96 -31.11
C ARG A 26 -34.56 3.81 -31.64
N PRO A 27 -34.77 3.19 -32.82
CA PRO A 27 -36.13 2.92 -33.31
C PRO A 27 -37.01 2.32 -32.25
N GLY A 28 -38.24 2.83 -32.07
CA GLY A 28 -39.20 2.39 -31.06
C GLY A 28 -39.00 2.98 -29.64
N TRP A 29 -38.00 3.88 -29.43
CA TRP A 29 -37.66 4.44 -28.13
C TRP A 29 -38.84 5.13 -27.40
N ARG A 30 -39.73 5.78 -28.14
CA ARG A 30 -40.89 6.46 -27.52
C ARG A 30 -41.83 5.48 -26.82
N TRP A 31 -42.17 4.37 -27.49
CA TRP A 31 -43.03 3.35 -26.92
C TRP A 31 -42.39 2.68 -25.70
N SER A 32 -41.10 2.32 -25.81
CA SER A 32 -40.35 1.74 -24.70
C SER A 32 -40.21 2.72 -23.53
N ALA A 33 -40.02 4.01 -23.79
CA ALA A 33 -39.95 5.02 -22.73
C ALA A 33 -41.29 5.22 -22.03
N VAL A 34 -42.42 5.21 -22.79
CA VAL A 34 -43.78 5.30 -22.19
C VAL A 34 -44.08 4.08 -21.33
N LEU A 35 -43.83 2.87 -21.84
CA LEU A 35 -44.05 1.64 -21.09
C LEU A 35 -43.28 1.61 -19.76
N ASN A 36 -41.98 1.91 -19.80
CA ASN A 36 -41.19 1.98 -18.60
C ASN A 36 -41.58 3.18 -17.71
N GLY A 37 -42.06 4.27 -18.28
CA GLY A 37 -42.58 5.43 -17.55
C GLY A 37 -43.84 5.09 -16.76
N VAL A 38 -44.80 4.40 -17.38
CA VAL A 38 -46.00 3.90 -16.69
C VAL A 38 -45.64 2.91 -15.59
N GLY A 39 -44.72 1.98 -15.87
CA GLY A 39 -44.24 1.04 -14.85
C GLY A 39 -43.58 1.76 -13.65
N ALA A 40 -42.74 2.74 -13.91
CA ALA A 40 -42.12 3.56 -12.88
C ALA A 40 -43.14 4.34 -12.03
N ALA A 41 -44.12 4.95 -12.69
CA ALA A 41 -45.21 5.67 -12.00
C ALA A 41 -46.03 4.77 -11.11
N THR A 42 -46.45 3.61 -11.62
CA THR A 42 -47.24 2.63 -10.87
C THR A 42 -46.46 2.12 -9.63
N THR A 43 -45.21 1.69 -9.82
CA THR A 43 -44.40 1.21 -8.71
C THR A 43 -44.09 2.30 -7.70
N LEU A 44 -43.92 3.55 -8.11
CA LEU A 44 -43.74 4.72 -7.23
C LEU A 44 -44.98 4.95 -6.36
N VAL A 45 -46.19 4.93 -6.98
CA VAL A 45 -47.46 5.10 -6.23
C VAL A 45 -47.61 4.02 -5.18
N VAL A 46 -47.36 2.75 -5.53
CA VAL A 46 -47.40 1.64 -4.58
C VAL A 46 -46.38 1.84 -3.45
N THR A 47 -45.16 2.29 -3.78
CA THR A 47 -44.12 2.59 -2.79
C THR A 47 -44.59 3.62 -1.80
N VAL A 48 -45.19 4.72 -2.29
CA VAL A 48 -45.71 5.82 -1.43
C VAL A 48 -46.80 5.32 -0.51
N ILE A 49 -47.75 4.55 -1.04
CA ILE A 49 -48.86 3.95 -0.22
C ILE A 49 -48.29 3.05 0.87
N VAL A 50 -47.32 2.18 0.53
CA VAL A 50 -46.73 1.26 1.50
C VAL A 50 -45.95 2.01 2.57
N ILE A 51 -45.20 3.08 2.20
CA ILE A 51 -44.51 3.93 3.14
C ILE A 51 -45.50 4.63 4.06
N ALA A 52 -46.55 5.24 3.54
CA ALA A 52 -47.57 5.95 4.32
C ALA A 52 -48.27 5.03 5.32
N THR A 53 -48.68 3.83 4.88
CA THR A 53 -49.40 2.88 5.73
C THR A 53 -48.53 2.16 6.75
N LYS A 54 -47.24 1.97 6.48
CA LYS A 54 -46.29 1.25 7.34
C LYS A 54 -45.27 2.15 8.03
N PHE A 55 -45.43 3.47 7.95
CA PHE A 55 -44.47 4.44 8.50
C PHE A 55 -44.16 4.17 9.98
N LEU A 56 -45.22 4.10 10.81
CA LEU A 56 -45.09 3.84 12.26
C LEU A 56 -44.65 2.40 12.57
N ALA A 57 -44.81 1.48 11.64
CA ALA A 57 -44.37 0.08 11.75
C ALA A 57 -42.92 -0.13 11.32
N GLY A 58 -42.11 0.95 11.24
CA GLY A 58 -40.68 0.89 11.01
C GLY A 58 -40.20 1.27 9.58
N ALA A 59 -41.11 1.70 8.68
CA ALA A 59 -40.72 2.13 7.33
C ALA A 59 -39.80 3.34 7.33
N TRP A 60 -39.90 4.20 8.33
CA TRP A 60 -39.03 5.37 8.53
C TRP A 60 -37.53 5.01 8.60
N MET A 61 -37.20 3.83 9.18
CA MET A 61 -35.80 3.39 9.26
C MET A 61 -35.15 3.24 7.88
N VAL A 62 -35.90 2.71 6.91
CA VAL A 62 -35.40 2.54 5.53
C VAL A 62 -35.23 3.89 4.85
N ILE A 63 -36.15 4.84 5.10
CA ILE A 63 -36.10 6.18 4.53
C ILE A 63 -34.85 6.94 5.03
N VAL A 64 -34.43 6.70 6.26
CA VAL A 64 -33.21 7.29 6.83
C VAL A 64 -31.96 6.50 6.41
N ALA A 65 -32.02 5.17 6.46
CA ALA A 65 -30.86 4.32 6.18
C ALA A 65 -30.35 4.46 4.73
N ILE A 66 -31.25 4.55 3.75
CA ILE A 66 -30.84 4.64 2.33
C ILE A 66 -30.04 5.93 2.05
N PRO A 67 -30.50 7.14 2.41
CA PRO A 67 -29.71 8.35 2.24
C PRO A 67 -28.38 8.33 3.00
N VAL A 68 -28.35 7.80 4.24
CA VAL A 68 -27.12 7.67 5.03
C VAL A 68 -26.10 6.79 4.33
N LEU A 69 -26.53 5.63 3.80
CA LEU A 69 -25.64 4.76 3.03
C LEU A 69 -25.15 5.41 1.74
N ILE A 70 -26.03 6.12 1.03
CA ILE A 70 -25.64 6.87 -0.19
C ILE A 70 -24.59 7.92 0.14
N LEU A 71 -24.77 8.69 1.20
CA LEU A 71 -23.83 9.72 1.65
C LEU A 71 -22.50 9.09 2.08
N LEU A 72 -22.54 7.94 2.78
CA LEU A 72 -21.34 7.19 3.16
C LEU A 72 -20.56 6.76 1.91
N PHE A 73 -21.20 6.08 0.95
CA PHE A 73 -20.53 5.65 -0.28
C PHE A 73 -20.04 6.83 -1.13
N TYR A 74 -20.77 7.93 -1.15
CA TYR A 74 -20.33 9.14 -1.85
C TYR A 74 -19.10 9.74 -1.18
N GLY A 75 -19.04 9.77 0.15
CA GLY A 75 -17.88 10.22 0.94
C GLY A 75 -16.64 9.37 0.66
N VAL A 76 -16.79 8.04 0.71
CA VAL A 76 -15.73 7.08 0.37
C VAL A 76 -15.24 7.31 -1.06
N ARG A 77 -16.15 7.36 -2.03
CA ARG A 77 -15.79 7.60 -3.44
C ARG A 77 -15.06 8.94 -3.65
N ARG A 78 -15.49 9.99 -2.96
CA ARG A 78 -14.84 11.31 -3.02
C ARG A 78 -13.42 11.26 -2.47
N HIS A 79 -13.22 10.56 -1.35
CA HIS A 79 -11.91 10.35 -0.74
C HIS A 79 -10.95 9.63 -1.71
N TYR A 80 -11.36 8.47 -2.24
CA TYR A 80 -10.53 7.71 -3.20
C TYR A 80 -10.22 8.50 -4.47
N ARG A 81 -11.15 9.30 -4.98
CA ARG A 81 -10.89 10.16 -6.13
C ARG A 81 -9.90 11.30 -5.83
N ALA A 82 -9.91 11.82 -4.61
CA ALA A 82 -8.93 12.83 -4.19
C ALA A 82 -7.52 12.24 -4.10
N VAL A 83 -7.38 11.04 -3.51
CA VAL A 83 -6.12 10.30 -3.45
C VAL A 83 -5.62 9.96 -4.84
N ALA A 84 -6.47 9.40 -5.70
CA ALA A 84 -6.09 9.06 -7.08
C ALA A 84 -5.62 10.27 -7.89
N ARG A 85 -6.23 11.45 -7.70
CA ARG A 85 -5.79 12.69 -8.36
C ARG A 85 -4.41 13.13 -7.88
N ARG A 86 -4.15 13.05 -6.57
CA ARG A 86 -2.83 13.41 -5.99
C ARG A 86 -1.72 12.48 -6.51
N LEU A 87 -2.01 11.17 -6.59
CA LEU A 87 -1.06 10.20 -7.11
C LEU A 87 -0.75 10.40 -8.60
N ARG A 88 -1.76 10.71 -9.42
CA ARG A 88 -1.57 10.99 -10.86
C ARG A 88 -0.76 12.26 -11.10
N ALA A 89 -0.98 13.31 -10.32
CA ALA A 89 -0.22 14.55 -10.45
C ALA A 89 1.28 14.32 -10.13
N LYS A 90 1.57 13.54 -9.07
CA LYS A 90 2.95 13.15 -8.75
C LYS A 90 3.59 12.25 -9.82
N ALA A 91 2.85 11.28 -10.37
CA ALA A 91 3.37 10.38 -11.39
C ALA A 91 3.80 11.12 -12.67
N HIS A 92 3.05 12.12 -13.12
CA HIS A 92 3.43 12.91 -14.29
C HIS A 92 4.69 13.77 -14.05
N ALA A 93 4.85 14.29 -12.85
CA ALA A 93 6.07 15.03 -12.48
C ALA A 93 7.31 14.13 -12.44
N VAL A 94 7.17 12.88 -11.95
CA VAL A 94 8.28 11.91 -11.90
C VAL A 94 8.70 11.43 -13.28
N LEU A 95 7.76 11.17 -14.19
CA LEU A 95 8.08 10.73 -15.57
C LEU A 95 8.80 11.78 -16.41
N ALA A 96 8.71 13.06 -16.03
CA ALA A 96 9.42 14.14 -16.69
C ALA A 96 10.90 14.28 -16.26
N ARG A 97 11.36 13.54 -15.24
CA ARG A 97 12.73 13.59 -14.71
C ARG A 97 13.65 12.68 -15.50
N ARG A 98 14.71 13.22 -16.01
CA ARG A 98 15.65 12.54 -16.91
C ARG A 98 16.79 11.81 -16.20
N GLU A 99 17.14 12.23 -14.99
CA GLU A 99 18.19 11.61 -14.16
C GLU A 99 17.72 11.55 -12.72
N VAL A 100 17.72 10.36 -12.16
CA VAL A 100 17.39 10.12 -10.75
C VAL A 100 18.63 9.55 -10.10
N ASP A 101 19.17 10.28 -9.14
CA ASP A 101 20.27 9.80 -8.31
C ASP A 101 19.70 8.88 -7.22
N ASN A 102 20.17 7.64 -7.17
CA ASN A 102 19.71 6.63 -6.24
C ASN A 102 20.86 6.11 -5.38
N THR A 103 20.88 6.53 -4.12
CA THR A 103 21.84 5.99 -3.16
C THR A 103 21.33 4.67 -2.61
N VAL A 104 22.04 3.58 -2.89
CA VAL A 104 21.68 2.24 -2.40
C VAL A 104 22.40 1.94 -1.11
N LEU A 105 21.67 1.58 -0.06
CA LEU A 105 22.17 1.20 1.26
C LEU A 105 21.77 -0.26 1.53
N LEU A 106 22.74 -1.14 1.79
CA LEU A 106 22.51 -2.49 2.24
C LEU A 106 22.53 -2.52 3.78
N TYR A 107 21.40 -2.80 4.39
CA TYR A 107 21.33 -3.02 5.85
C TYR A 107 21.82 -4.44 6.18
N VAL A 108 22.89 -4.54 6.95
CA VAL A 108 23.48 -5.82 7.35
C VAL A 108 23.18 -6.07 8.82
N GLU A 109 22.22 -6.96 9.13
CA GLU A 109 21.93 -7.36 10.50
C GLU A 109 22.88 -8.49 10.94
N ARG A 110 23.06 -9.49 10.08
CA ARG A 110 23.90 -10.67 10.29
C ARG A 110 24.56 -11.09 8.99
N LEU A 111 25.61 -11.93 9.10
CA LEU A 111 26.24 -12.54 7.93
C LEU A 111 25.63 -13.93 7.69
N ASP A 112 24.56 -13.97 6.90
CA ASP A 112 23.85 -15.19 6.56
C ASP A 112 23.57 -15.27 5.03
N ALA A 113 22.90 -16.33 4.63
CA ALA A 113 22.56 -16.56 3.23
C ALA A 113 21.62 -15.47 2.65
N ALA A 114 20.74 -14.88 3.48
CA ALA A 114 19.87 -13.78 3.03
C ALA A 114 20.69 -12.50 2.79
N THR A 115 21.67 -12.21 3.64
CA THR A 115 22.60 -11.10 3.45
C THR A 115 23.42 -11.26 2.18
N ARG A 116 23.81 -12.48 1.82
CA ARG A 116 24.53 -12.76 0.56
C ARG A 116 23.67 -12.45 -0.66
N GLU A 117 22.42 -12.86 -0.66
CA GLU A 117 21.48 -12.53 -1.75
C GLU A 117 21.20 -11.04 -1.83
N ALA A 118 21.01 -10.38 -0.69
CA ALA A 118 20.81 -8.94 -0.63
C ALA A 118 22.05 -8.16 -1.13
N LEU A 119 23.25 -8.64 -0.83
CA LEU A 119 24.51 -8.09 -1.34
C LEU A 119 24.58 -8.18 -2.87
N TRP A 120 24.26 -9.35 -3.43
CA TRP A 120 24.20 -9.54 -4.88
C TRP A 120 23.16 -8.63 -5.53
N TYR A 121 21.97 -8.54 -4.92
CA TYR A 121 20.90 -7.66 -5.39
C TYR A 121 21.33 -6.19 -5.34
N ALA A 122 21.91 -5.73 -4.22
CA ALA A 122 22.37 -4.35 -4.08
C ALA A 122 23.42 -3.98 -5.15
N ARG A 123 24.37 -4.87 -5.43
CA ARG A 123 25.35 -4.70 -6.53
C ARG A 123 24.68 -4.54 -7.88
N THR A 124 23.65 -5.32 -8.16
CA THR A 124 22.94 -5.29 -9.44
C THR A 124 22.16 -4.00 -9.64
N VAL A 125 21.49 -3.52 -8.58
CA VAL A 125 20.60 -2.34 -8.65
C VAL A 125 21.36 -1.02 -8.61
N SER A 126 22.59 -1.01 -8.04
CA SER A 126 23.43 0.18 -7.87
C SER A 126 24.54 0.33 -8.91
N ASP A 127 24.53 -0.48 -9.96
CA ASP A 127 25.66 -0.58 -10.91
C ASP A 127 27.02 -0.80 -10.22
N GLY A 128 27.00 -1.50 -9.07
CA GLY A 128 28.17 -1.83 -8.27
C GLY A 128 28.55 -0.81 -7.20
N SER A 129 27.91 0.35 -7.16
CA SER A 129 28.21 1.41 -6.17
C SER A 129 27.12 1.51 -5.11
N PHE A 130 27.32 0.91 -3.94
CA PHE A 130 26.40 0.98 -2.80
C PHE A 130 27.19 1.01 -1.49
N ARG A 131 26.50 1.35 -0.38
CA ARG A 131 27.08 1.32 0.96
C ARG A 131 26.45 0.20 1.79
N ALA A 132 27.27 -0.52 2.53
CA ALA A 132 26.81 -1.51 3.50
C ALA A 132 26.85 -0.89 4.90
N VAL A 133 25.77 -1.02 5.64
CA VAL A 133 25.57 -0.37 6.94
C VAL A 133 25.13 -1.40 7.97
N HIS A 134 25.75 -1.40 9.13
CA HIS A 134 25.37 -2.18 10.30
C HIS A 134 25.07 -1.25 11.48
N VAL A 135 23.93 -1.49 12.12
CA VAL A 135 23.58 -0.84 13.38
C VAL A 135 23.71 -1.87 14.49
N PRO A 136 24.62 -1.68 15.46
CA PRO A 136 24.77 -2.58 16.58
C PRO A 136 23.49 -2.65 17.42
N PHE A 137 23.15 -3.84 17.87
CA PHE A 137 22.02 -4.10 18.78
C PHE A 137 22.43 -5.12 19.85
N PRO A 138 21.72 -5.25 20.97
CA PRO A 138 22.02 -6.25 21.99
C PRO A 138 22.05 -7.67 21.40
N GLY A 139 23.21 -8.31 21.38
CA GLY A 139 23.44 -9.64 20.80
C GLY A 139 23.95 -9.62 19.35
N SER A 140 24.26 -8.46 18.76
CA SER A 140 25.00 -8.39 17.50
C SER A 140 26.43 -8.88 17.68
N ASP A 141 27.01 -9.38 16.59
CA ASP A 141 28.37 -9.89 16.56
C ASP A 141 29.41 -8.77 16.54
N PRO A 142 30.28 -8.65 17.57
CA PRO A 142 31.32 -7.62 17.60
C PRO A 142 32.33 -7.73 16.46
N GLY A 143 32.48 -8.93 15.87
CA GLY A 143 33.42 -9.20 14.76
C GLY A 143 32.79 -9.07 13.37
N ILE A 144 31.59 -8.52 13.24
CA ILE A 144 30.87 -8.46 11.97
C ILE A 144 31.64 -7.67 10.90
N GLY A 145 32.29 -6.57 11.24
CA GLY A 145 33.03 -5.74 10.30
C GLY A 145 34.21 -6.47 9.64
N PRO A 146 35.17 -7.04 10.39
CA PRO A 146 36.26 -7.85 9.82
C PRO A 146 35.79 -9.07 9.04
N ARG A 147 34.68 -9.70 9.45
CA ARG A 147 34.10 -10.86 8.70
C ARG A 147 33.46 -10.40 7.41
N PHE A 148 32.71 -9.32 7.43
CA PHE A 148 32.10 -8.74 6.22
C PHE A 148 33.18 -8.32 5.22
N PHE A 149 34.27 -7.70 5.69
CA PHE A 149 35.40 -7.33 4.84
C PHE A 149 36.00 -8.54 4.09
N ARG A 150 36.20 -9.66 4.80
CA ARG A 150 36.66 -10.92 4.16
C ARG A 150 35.65 -11.49 3.18
N TRP A 151 34.35 -11.32 3.48
CA TRP A 151 33.25 -11.83 2.65
C TRP A 151 33.12 -11.08 1.30
N THR A 152 33.48 -9.80 1.30
CA THR A 152 33.31 -8.89 0.16
C THR A 152 34.62 -8.57 -0.54
N ASP A 153 35.74 -9.18 -0.11
CA ASP A 153 37.10 -8.80 -0.56
C ASP A 153 37.38 -7.31 -0.38
N GLY A 154 36.75 -6.70 0.66
CA GLY A 154 36.91 -5.31 1.04
C GLY A 154 36.06 -4.29 0.31
N ASP A 155 35.20 -4.71 -0.61
CA ASP A 155 34.30 -3.82 -1.36
C ASP A 155 32.87 -4.37 -1.44
N PRO A 156 31.89 -3.65 -0.88
CA PRO A 156 31.99 -2.44 -0.08
C PRO A 156 32.53 -2.69 1.34
N ARG A 157 33.00 -1.62 2.00
CA ARG A 157 33.27 -1.68 3.45
C ARG A 157 31.96 -1.57 4.22
N LEU A 158 31.90 -2.27 5.38
CA LEU A 158 30.77 -2.15 6.29
C LEU A 158 30.95 -0.90 7.17
N GLU A 159 30.04 0.04 7.06
CA GLU A 159 29.94 1.19 7.95
C GLU A 159 29.17 0.76 9.21
N ILE A 160 29.79 0.88 10.38
CA ILE A 160 29.16 0.54 11.66
C ILE A 160 28.70 1.85 12.29
N LEU A 161 27.39 2.01 12.45
CA LEU A 161 26.82 3.21 13.04
C LEU A 161 26.94 3.13 14.57
N SER A 162 27.20 4.28 15.20
CA SER A 162 27.18 4.38 16.67
C SER A 162 25.73 4.42 17.15
N ALA A 163 25.33 3.40 17.90
CA ALA A 163 24.02 3.35 18.56
C ALA A 163 24.23 3.46 20.10
N GLU A 164 24.92 4.51 20.53
CA GLU A 164 25.10 4.78 21.95
C GLU A 164 23.75 5.25 22.53
N GLU A 165 23.09 4.36 23.31
CA GLU A 165 21.81 4.57 24.00
C GLU A 165 20.56 4.76 23.11
N GLU A 166 20.66 4.80 21.78
CA GLU A 166 19.52 4.95 20.87
C GLU A 166 19.00 3.60 20.35
N GLU A 167 17.72 3.56 20.00
CA GLU A 167 17.18 2.39 19.28
C GLU A 167 17.85 2.27 17.91
N PRO A 168 18.13 1.07 17.40
CA PRO A 168 18.74 0.86 16.08
C PRO A 168 18.00 1.56 14.93
N LEU A 169 16.72 1.83 15.11
CA LEU A 169 15.92 2.60 14.17
C LEU A 169 16.39 4.04 14.06
N ASP A 170 16.64 4.71 15.18
CA ASP A 170 16.93 6.15 15.20
C ASP A 170 18.30 6.41 14.57
N ALA A 171 19.31 5.58 14.89
CA ALA A 171 20.63 5.65 14.25
C ALA A 171 20.58 5.44 12.72
N MET A 172 19.72 4.51 12.26
CA MET A 172 19.56 4.30 10.82
C MET A 172 18.80 5.45 10.14
N LEU A 173 17.80 6.04 10.81
CA LEU A 173 17.08 7.20 10.30
C LEU A 173 18.01 8.42 10.19
N GLU A 174 18.82 8.70 11.21
CA GLU A 174 19.79 9.77 11.20
C GLU A 174 20.79 9.60 10.04
N TYR A 175 21.30 8.39 9.85
CA TYR A 175 22.18 8.09 8.74
C TYR A 175 21.51 8.33 7.37
N VAL A 176 20.28 7.89 7.19
CA VAL A 176 19.49 8.12 5.97
C VAL A 176 19.20 9.59 5.75
N TRP A 177 19.04 10.39 6.82
CA TRP A 177 18.84 11.84 6.69
C TRP A 177 20.08 12.58 6.20
N GLY A 178 21.25 12.03 6.39
CA GLY A 178 22.50 12.58 5.87
C GLY A 178 22.63 12.56 4.34
N PHE A 179 21.80 11.79 3.64
CA PHE A 179 21.84 11.73 2.18
C PHE A 179 20.92 12.75 1.52
N PRO A 180 21.29 13.28 0.34
CA PRO A 180 20.42 14.17 -0.41
C PRO A 180 19.15 13.44 -0.82
N LYS A 181 18.00 14.04 -0.50
CA LYS A 181 16.67 13.56 -0.84
C LYS A 181 15.88 14.69 -1.49
N GLY A 182 14.99 14.37 -2.40
CA GLY A 182 14.12 15.35 -3.02
C GLY A 182 13.77 15.03 -4.46
N ASP A 183 13.57 16.09 -5.24
CA ASP A 183 12.98 15.98 -6.56
C ASP A 183 13.72 15.11 -7.58
N SER A 184 14.99 14.79 -7.38
CA SER A 184 15.82 13.98 -8.28
C SER A 184 16.69 12.95 -7.55
N SER A 185 16.50 12.74 -6.25
CA SER A 185 17.36 11.83 -5.45
C SER A 185 16.50 10.94 -4.56
N PHE A 186 16.83 9.66 -4.52
CA PHE A 186 16.23 8.65 -3.65
C PHE A 186 17.28 7.94 -2.83
N VAL A 187 16.88 7.44 -1.66
CA VAL A 187 17.66 6.49 -0.89
C VAL A 187 16.93 5.14 -0.92
N THR A 188 17.58 4.12 -1.43
CA THR A 188 17.03 2.75 -1.45
C THR A 188 17.70 1.91 -0.37
N VAL A 189 16.94 1.50 0.63
CA VAL A 189 17.42 0.62 1.70
C VAL A 189 17.08 -0.82 1.36
N VAL A 190 18.09 -1.64 1.12
CA VAL A 190 17.96 -3.08 0.86
C VAL A 190 18.07 -3.82 2.18
N VAL A 191 17.03 -4.59 2.53
CA VAL A 191 16.93 -5.33 3.79
C VAL A 191 16.89 -6.83 3.51
N PRO A 192 17.88 -7.61 3.96
CA PRO A 192 17.82 -9.06 3.89
C PRO A 192 16.80 -9.62 4.87
N GLU A 193 16.01 -10.59 4.45
CA GLU A 193 15.06 -11.29 5.31
C GLU A 193 15.18 -12.81 5.21
N LEU A 194 15.56 -13.45 6.30
CA LEU A 194 15.58 -14.90 6.40
C LEU A 194 14.28 -15.42 7.03
N PHE A 195 13.49 -16.18 6.27
CA PHE A 195 12.25 -16.79 6.73
C PHE A 195 12.48 -18.27 7.06
N ARG A 196 12.37 -18.64 8.34
CA ARG A 196 12.45 -20.05 8.78
C ARG A 196 11.14 -20.80 8.63
N LYS A 197 10.00 -20.14 8.80
CA LYS A 197 8.64 -20.64 8.52
C LYS A 197 7.73 -19.42 8.26
N PRO A 198 6.76 -19.50 7.36
CA PRO A 198 5.83 -18.39 7.10
C PRO A 198 4.89 -18.20 8.30
N SER A 199 5.26 -17.35 9.25
CA SER A 199 4.43 -16.93 10.37
C SER A 199 4.39 -15.42 10.42
N LEU A 200 3.21 -14.84 10.14
CA LEU A 200 2.97 -13.39 10.19
C LEU A 200 3.29 -12.81 11.59
N LEU A 201 2.97 -13.53 12.66
CA LEU A 201 3.23 -13.10 14.04
C LEU A 201 4.73 -13.06 14.37
N ALA A 202 5.53 -13.96 13.80
CA ALA A 202 6.98 -13.96 13.97
C ALA A 202 7.63 -12.81 13.21
N ALA A 203 7.10 -12.43 12.03
CA ALA A 203 7.58 -11.29 11.26
C ALA A 203 7.38 -9.95 12.00
N LEU A 204 6.22 -9.76 12.64
CA LEU A 204 5.88 -8.55 13.41
C LEU A 204 6.78 -8.30 14.63
N ARG A 205 7.41 -9.35 15.18
CA ARG A 205 8.28 -9.26 16.37
C ARG A 205 9.76 -9.01 16.05
N ARG A 206 10.13 -8.95 14.76
CA ARG A 206 11.54 -8.73 14.35
C ARG A 206 11.94 -7.26 14.49
N PRO A 207 13.16 -6.97 14.93
CA PRO A 207 13.71 -5.60 14.97
C PRO A 207 13.64 -4.90 13.60
N THR A 208 13.92 -5.64 12.53
CA THR A 208 13.82 -5.17 11.14
C THR A 208 12.42 -4.69 10.74
N PHE A 209 11.36 -5.21 11.36
CA PHE A 209 9.99 -4.73 11.09
C PHE A 209 9.77 -3.29 11.58
N ARG A 210 10.27 -2.95 12.77
CA ARG A 210 10.21 -1.57 13.31
C ARG A 210 11.02 -0.62 12.44
N LEU A 211 12.22 -1.05 12.03
CA LEU A 211 13.08 -0.31 11.11
C LEU A 211 12.35 0.01 9.79
N LYS A 212 11.73 -0.99 9.18
CA LYS A 212 10.97 -0.80 7.94
C LYS A 212 9.81 0.17 8.11
N LEU A 213 9.03 0.04 9.20
CA LEU A 213 7.92 0.98 9.47
C LEU A 213 8.39 2.42 9.68
N GLY A 214 9.55 2.61 10.30
CA GLY A 214 10.16 3.93 10.46
C GLY A 214 10.56 4.50 9.10
N LEU A 215 11.34 3.76 8.33
CA LEU A 215 11.81 4.18 7.01
C LEU A 215 10.66 4.43 6.01
N LEU A 216 9.54 3.67 6.09
CA LEU A 216 8.35 3.89 5.24
C LEU A 216 7.65 5.24 5.47
N ARG A 217 7.93 5.91 6.59
CA ARG A 217 7.40 7.25 6.87
C ARG A 217 8.24 8.36 6.26
N GLU A 218 9.48 8.04 5.89
CA GLU A 218 10.39 9.02 5.31
C GLU A 218 10.07 9.25 3.83
N PRO A 219 9.96 10.51 3.39
CA PRO A 219 9.78 10.83 1.98
C PRO A 219 11.06 10.48 1.19
N ASP A 220 10.87 10.08 -0.06
CA ASP A 220 11.94 9.76 -1.01
C ASP A 220 12.90 8.63 -0.55
N VAL A 221 12.43 7.77 0.38
CA VAL A 221 13.08 6.53 0.80
C VAL A 221 12.33 5.34 0.23
N ALA A 222 13.02 4.49 -0.48
CA ALA A 222 12.52 3.21 -0.97
C ALA A 222 13.07 2.06 -0.10
N ILE A 223 12.25 1.07 0.21
CA ILE A 223 12.70 -0.13 0.92
C ILE A 223 12.52 -1.32 -0.02
N THR A 224 13.57 -2.11 -0.14
CA THR A 224 13.54 -3.36 -0.89
C THR A 224 13.87 -4.52 0.02
N ASP A 225 12.89 -5.39 0.24
CA ASP A 225 13.09 -6.64 0.95
C ASP A 225 13.63 -7.71 0.01
N VAL A 226 14.72 -8.37 0.43
CA VAL A 226 15.26 -9.54 -0.26
C VAL A 226 14.98 -10.77 0.59
N PRO A 227 13.86 -11.48 0.33
CA PRO A 227 13.43 -12.60 1.15
C PRO A 227 14.17 -13.87 0.74
N ARG A 228 14.65 -14.65 1.72
CA ARG A 228 15.16 -15.99 1.54
C ARG A 228 14.45 -16.96 2.48
N LEU A 229 14.00 -18.09 1.97
CA LEU A 229 13.52 -19.20 2.76
C LEU A 229 14.72 -20.00 3.28
N SER A 230 14.82 -20.15 4.61
CA SER A 230 15.87 -20.97 5.22
C SER A 230 15.68 -22.44 4.87
N ALA A 231 16.66 -23.04 4.22
CA ALA A 231 16.83 -24.48 4.16
C ALA A 231 17.56 -24.97 5.44
N GLU A 232 17.44 -26.25 5.80
CA GLU A 232 18.22 -26.85 6.88
C GLU A 232 19.72 -26.71 6.55
N GLY A 233 20.46 -25.90 7.32
CA GLY A 233 21.89 -25.63 7.12
C GLY A 233 22.26 -24.18 6.79
N ASP A 234 21.30 -23.29 6.59
CA ASP A 234 21.55 -21.86 6.24
C ASP A 234 21.95 -20.97 7.45
N ASP A 235 22.06 -21.54 8.66
CA ASP A 235 22.22 -20.78 9.90
C ASP A 235 23.61 -20.18 10.12
N PHE A 236 24.65 -20.66 9.44
CA PHE A 236 26.00 -20.06 9.43
C PHE A 236 26.72 -20.41 8.12
N VAL A 237 27.01 -19.42 7.34
CA VAL A 237 28.05 -19.55 6.30
C VAL A 237 29.34 -19.02 6.92
N GLU A 238 30.14 -19.90 7.52
CA GLU A 238 31.54 -19.55 7.77
C GLU A 238 32.26 -19.25 6.44
N PRO A 239 33.07 -18.19 6.42
CA PRO A 239 33.91 -17.90 5.25
C PRO A 239 34.97 -18.96 5.01
#